data_9a31d6f3e8955559fc9385798ed3ab2b
#
_entry.id   9a31d6f3e8955559fc9385798ed3ab2b
#
_cell.length_a   1.000
_cell.length_b   1.000
_cell.length_c   1.000
_cell.angle_alpha   90.00
_cell.angle_beta   90.00
_cell.angle_gamma   90.00
#
_symmetry.space_group_name_H-M   'P 1'
#
loop_
_entity.id
_entity.type
_entity.pdbx_description
1 polymer ?
#
loop_
_entity_poly.entity_id
_entity_poly.type
_entity_poly.pdbx_seq_one_letter_code
_entity_poly.pdbx_strand_id
1 'polypeptide(L)'
;MNTKELAELRAIIPEMKRVKHIHFVGIGGAGMGGIAEVLANEGYQISGSDIAENPVTQHLETLGAKIVIGHAAENVLSASVVVISSAISQDNIEVIAAREARIPVIQRAEMLAELMRFRYGIAIAGTHGKTTTTAMVTSIYAEAKLDPTFVNGGLVKAAGTHARLGSSRYFIAEADESDASFLHLQPMVSIVTNVEPDHMDTYQGSVENLKQTFISFLRNLPFYGLAVMCYDDPINRELLPVVGRKIITYGFSEEADVVIKNYRQERGVSYYTVCRPDRDDLHIELNAPGKHNALNSAAAIIAATEDGIDDDSIVRALAKFAGTSRRFDLLGIFPYGNDKDIMMVDDYGHHPSEVNATIQAARNGWPDRRLVMLFQPHRYTRTRDLFDDFAQVLSQVDALVMLDVYSAGEQPIAGADSRSLCRSIRNRGKVDPIYVSDLDLVPEIMKEILQGGDLLLTQGAGSVGRIARQLTGSQLFSKGVL
;
A
#
# COMPACT_ATOMS: atom_id res chain seq x y z
N MET A 1 -15.98 15.14 -22.31
CA MET A 1 -17.36 15.07 -21.77
C MET A 1 -17.76 16.46 -21.33
N ASN A 2 -18.97 16.92 -21.71
CA ASN A 2 -19.44 18.24 -21.27
C ASN A 2 -20.09 18.15 -19.87
N THR A 3 -20.31 19.31 -19.24
CA THR A 3 -20.89 19.40 -17.86
C THR A 3 -22.26 18.72 -17.74
N LYS A 4 -23.02 18.59 -18.82
CA LYS A 4 -24.34 17.97 -18.86
C LYS A 4 -24.23 16.43 -18.87
N GLU A 5 -23.28 15.87 -19.61
CA GLU A 5 -22.97 14.43 -19.60
C GLU A 5 -22.40 13.97 -18.27
N LEU A 6 -21.59 14.82 -17.61
CA LEU A 6 -21.11 14.60 -16.24
C LEU A 6 -22.25 14.62 -15.21
N ALA A 7 -23.23 15.52 -15.37
CA ALA A 7 -24.39 15.59 -14.49
C ALA A 7 -25.34 14.39 -14.69
N GLU A 8 -25.50 13.91 -15.92
CA GLU A 8 -26.33 12.73 -16.24
C GLU A 8 -25.68 11.44 -15.70
N LEU A 9 -24.35 11.30 -15.75
CA LEU A 9 -23.65 10.18 -15.14
C LEU A 9 -23.70 10.19 -13.61
N ARG A 10 -23.60 11.38 -12.99
CA ARG A 10 -23.78 11.54 -11.53
C ARG A 10 -25.21 11.24 -11.08
N ALA A 11 -26.20 11.50 -11.92
CA ALA A 11 -27.62 11.19 -11.64
C ALA A 11 -27.91 9.67 -11.55
N ILE A 12 -27.01 8.82 -12.05
CA ILE A 12 -27.12 7.36 -12.01
C ILE A 12 -26.61 6.78 -10.68
N ILE A 13 -25.76 7.52 -9.95
CA ILE A 13 -25.24 7.09 -8.64
C ILE A 13 -26.22 7.56 -7.57
N PRO A 14 -26.94 6.66 -6.86
CA PRO A 14 -27.89 7.07 -5.83
C PRO A 14 -27.17 7.81 -4.70
N GLU A 15 -27.64 9.00 -4.39
CA GLU A 15 -27.23 9.70 -3.18
C GLU A 15 -27.64 8.91 -1.93
N MET A 16 -26.86 9.01 -0.85
CA MET A 16 -27.22 8.49 0.47
C MET A 16 -28.33 9.35 1.11
N LYS A 17 -29.46 9.47 0.43
CA LYS A 17 -30.66 10.34 0.59
C LYS A 17 -30.75 11.21 1.86
N ARG A 18 -30.61 10.61 3.06
CA ARG A 18 -30.76 11.29 4.35
C ARG A 18 -29.42 11.75 4.93
N VAL A 19 -28.31 11.23 4.42
CA VAL A 19 -26.96 11.60 4.85
C VAL A 19 -26.58 12.89 4.14
N LYS A 20 -26.28 13.92 4.89
CA LYS A 20 -25.83 15.23 4.36
C LYS A 20 -24.49 15.62 4.92
N HIS A 21 -24.24 15.32 6.18
CA HIS A 21 -23.04 15.63 6.89
C HIS A 21 -22.40 14.34 7.44
N ILE A 22 -21.16 14.07 7.07
CA ILE A 22 -20.40 12.89 7.45
C ILE A 22 -19.21 13.34 8.30
N HIS A 23 -19.11 12.78 9.50
CA HIS A 23 -17.99 13.06 10.41
C HIS A 23 -17.04 11.87 10.48
N PHE A 24 -15.75 12.14 10.37
CA PHE A 24 -14.68 11.13 10.40
C PHE A 24 -13.83 11.27 11.68
N VAL A 25 -13.75 10.24 12.50
CA VAL A 25 -12.88 10.19 13.67
C VAL A 25 -11.54 9.57 13.27
N GLY A 26 -10.44 10.33 13.40
CA GLY A 26 -9.13 9.96 12.86
C GLY A 26 -9.01 10.22 11.36
N ILE A 27 -9.52 11.38 10.90
CA ILE A 27 -9.63 11.73 9.47
C ILE A 27 -8.29 11.86 8.74
N GLY A 28 -7.21 12.13 9.47
CA GLY A 28 -5.85 12.29 8.92
C GLY A 28 -5.18 11.00 8.49
N GLY A 29 -5.78 9.83 8.77
CA GLY A 29 -5.32 8.55 8.24
C GLY A 29 -5.51 8.48 6.72
N ALA A 30 -4.53 7.93 5.97
CA ALA A 30 -4.55 7.90 4.50
C ALA A 30 -5.84 7.29 3.93
N GLY A 31 -6.30 6.16 4.46
CA GLY A 31 -7.54 5.52 4.02
C GLY A 31 -8.80 6.27 4.41
N MET A 32 -8.82 6.93 5.58
CA MET A 32 -9.94 7.76 6.03
C MET A 32 -10.04 9.03 5.18
N GLY A 33 -8.91 9.73 5.03
CA GLY A 33 -8.83 10.95 4.25
C GLY A 33 -9.18 10.76 2.78
N GLY A 34 -8.76 9.65 2.18
CA GLY A 34 -9.11 9.32 0.79
C GLY A 34 -10.61 9.14 0.58
N ILE A 35 -11.29 8.45 1.49
CA ILE A 35 -12.76 8.31 1.45
C ILE A 35 -13.44 9.68 1.66
N ALA A 36 -12.96 10.46 2.63
CA ALA A 36 -13.48 11.81 2.90
C ALA A 36 -13.31 12.74 1.69
N GLU A 37 -12.17 12.67 0.97
CA GLU A 37 -11.92 13.42 -0.26
C GLU A 37 -12.93 13.06 -1.37
N VAL A 38 -13.16 11.78 -1.61
CA VAL A 38 -14.16 11.33 -2.61
C VAL A 38 -15.55 11.88 -2.27
N LEU A 39 -15.96 11.73 -1.00
CA LEU A 39 -17.29 12.21 -0.54
C LEU A 39 -17.41 13.73 -0.58
N ALA A 40 -16.36 14.48 -0.23
CA ALA A 40 -16.34 15.94 -0.36
C ALA A 40 -16.55 16.37 -1.82
N ASN A 41 -15.87 15.71 -2.75
CA ASN A 41 -16.01 15.96 -4.19
C ASN A 41 -17.37 15.50 -4.76
N GLU A 42 -18.06 14.55 -4.10
CA GLU A 42 -19.45 14.20 -4.40
C GLU A 42 -20.47 15.22 -3.85
N GLY A 43 -20.01 16.17 -3.04
CA GLY A 43 -20.82 17.27 -2.51
C GLY A 43 -21.39 17.03 -1.11
N TYR A 44 -20.94 15.99 -0.40
CA TYR A 44 -21.27 15.82 1.02
C TYR A 44 -20.54 16.86 1.88
N GLN A 45 -21.18 17.31 2.94
CA GLN A 45 -20.52 18.09 3.98
C GLN A 45 -19.63 17.17 4.81
N ILE A 46 -18.34 17.46 4.86
CA ILE A 46 -17.37 16.66 5.59
C ILE A 46 -16.88 17.43 6.82
N SER A 47 -16.81 16.72 7.94
CA SER A 47 -16.05 17.14 9.11
C SER A 47 -15.24 15.97 9.65
N GLY A 48 -14.26 16.26 10.48
CA GLY A 48 -13.50 15.20 11.14
C GLY A 48 -12.62 15.71 12.26
N SER A 49 -12.17 14.78 13.07
CA SER A 49 -11.22 15.01 14.16
C SER A 49 -9.96 14.18 13.95
N ASP A 50 -8.84 14.67 14.45
CA ASP A 50 -7.58 13.91 14.54
C ASP A 50 -6.78 14.36 15.75
N ILE A 51 -5.79 13.57 16.17
CA ILE A 51 -4.89 13.91 17.29
C ILE A 51 -3.82 14.92 16.90
N ALA A 52 -3.52 15.05 15.60
CA ALA A 52 -2.51 15.95 15.07
C ALA A 52 -2.84 16.40 13.66
N GLU A 53 -2.40 17.60 13.33
CA GLU A 53 -2.41 18.11 11.95
C GLU A 53 -1.38 17.37 11.09
N ASN A 54 -1.76 17.09 9.84
CA ASN A 54 -0.90 16.42 8.88
C ASN A 54 -1.28 16.81 7.42
N PRO A 55 -0.50 16.41 6.40
CA PRO A 55 -0.80 16.78 5.01
C PRO A 55 -2.19 16.36 4.51
N VAL A 56 -2.77 15.28 5.04
CA VAL A 56 -4.12 14.80 4.66
C VAL A 56 -5.17 15.74 5.22
N THR A 57 -5.07 16.12 6.49
CA THR A 57 -6.01 17.07 7.12
C THR A 57 -5.96 18.42 6.44
N GLN A 58 -4.77 18.95 6.15
CA GLN A 58 -4.57 20.22 5.43
C GLN A 58 -5.18 20.17 4.03
N HIS A 59 -4.98 19.07 3.29
CA HIS A 59 -5.59 18.91 1.97
C HIS A 59 -7.13 18.93 2.04
N LEU A 60 -7.72 18.20 2.98
CA LEU A 60 -9.18 18.14 3.14
C LEU A 60 -9.78 19.52 3.51
N GLU A 61 -9.07 20.34 4.28
CA GLU A 61 -9.50 21.72 4.55
C GLU A 61 -9.59 22.56 3.28
N THR A 62 -8.67 22.35 2.32
CA THR A 62 -8.75 23.04 1.01
C THR A 62 -9.98 22.63 0.20
N LEU A 63 -10.55 21.44 0.47
CA LEU A 63 -11.79 20.94 -0.12
C LEU A 63 -13.04 21.37 0.67
N GLY A 64 -12.88 22.18 1.73
CA GLY A 64 -13.98 22.72 2.54
C GLY A 64 -14.39 21.82 3.72
N ALA A 65 -13.64 20.76 4.05
CA ALA A 65 -13.89 19.98 5.23
C ALA A 65 -13.58 20.78 6.52
N LYS A 66 -14.36 20.54 7.57
CA LYS A 66 -14.10 21.13 8.90
C LYS A 66 -13.30 20.16 9.73
N ILE A 67 -12.03 20.48 9.98
CA ILE A 67 -11.12 19.64 10.77
C ILE A 67 -10.95 20.22 12.16
N VAL A 68 -10.98 19.36 13.17
CA VAL A 68 -10.73 19.70 14.58
C VAL A 68 -9.58 18.83 15.10
N ILE A 69 -8.59 19.47 15.74
CA ILE A 69 -7.53 18.74 16.41
C ILE A 69 -7.97 18.48 17.86
N GLY A 70 -8.01 17.19 18.21
CA GLY A 70 -8.57 16.69 19.46
C GLY A 70 -9.97 16.12 19.31
N HIS A 71 -10.33 15.25 20.22
CA HIS A 71 -11.65 14.57 20.26
C HIS A 71 -12.55 15.26 21.29
N ALA A 72 -13.79 15.59 20.90
CA ALA A 72 -14.80 16.19 21.77
C ALA A 72 -16.21 15.75 21.36
N ALA A 73 -17.10 15.59 22.33
CA ALA A 73 -18.48 15.12 22.11
C ALA A 73 -19.25 16.05 21.13
N GLU A 74 -18.95 17.34 21.16
CA GLU A 74 -19.62 18.37 20.33
C GLU A 74 -19.33 18.20 18.85
N ASN A 75 -18.19 17.57 18.49
CA ASN A 75 -17.76 17.43 17.09
C ASN A 75 -18.75 16.63 16.24
N VAL A 76 -19.50 15.71 16.85
CA VAL A 76 -20.39 14.77 16.13
C VAL A 76 -21.85 15.17 16.12
N LEU A 77 -22.29 16.12 16.95
CA LEU A 77 -23.71 16.39 17.20
C LEU A 77 -24.50 16.83 15.96
N SER A 78 -23.85 17.38 14.94
CA SER A 78 -24.49 17.78 13.68
C SER A 78 -24.35 16.74 12.56
N ALA A 79 -23.64 15.62 12.81
CA ALA A 79 -23.39 14.60 11.81
C ALA A 79 -24.64 13.74 11.54
N SER A 80 -24.82 13.34 10.29
CA SER A 80 -25.80 12.33 9.89
C SER A 80 -25.29 10.90 10.09
N VAL A 81 -23.97 10.74 10.07
CA VAL A 81 -23.25 9.49 10.29
C VAL A 81 -21.81 9.79 10.76
N VAL A 82 -21.27 8.94 11.61
CA VAL A 82 -19.89 8.99 12.08
C VAL A 82 -19.14 7.79 11.52
N VAL A 83 -17.98 8.04 10.90
CA VAL A 83 -17.11 7.01 10.32
C VAL A 83 -15.88 6.87 11.21
N ILE A 84 -15.55 5.63 11.57
CA ILE A 84 -14.38 5.30 12.40
C ILE A 84 -13.49 4.28 11.70
N SER A 85 -12.19 4.28 12.02
CA SER A 85 -11.27 3.18 11.64
C SER A 85 -11.12 2.18 12.79
N SER A 86 -10.52 1.02 12.51
CA SER A 86 -10.17 0.02 13.52
C SER A 86 -9.21 0.53 14.60
N ALA A 87 -8.49 1.62 14.33
CA ALA A 87 -7.60 2.27 15.30
C ALA A 87 -8.34 3.10 16.36
N ILE A 88 -9.63 3.41 16.15
CA ILE A 88 -10.43 4.22 17.07
C ILE A 88 -11.10 3.32 18.10
N SER A 89 -10.79 3.58 19.37
CA SER A 89 -11.36 2.81 20.47
C SER A 89 -12.88 3.07 20.64
N GLN A 90 -13.59 2.05 21.12
CA GLN A 90 -15.04 2.12 21.37
C GLN A 90 -15.40 3.05 22.54
N ASP A 91 -14.44 3.41 23.38
CA ASP A 91 -14.54 4.37 24.47
C ASP A 91 -14.14 5.81 24.09
N ASN A 92 -13.84 6.06 22.82
CA ASN A 92 -13.61 7.41 22.31
C ASN A 92 -14.84 8.29 22.54
N ILE A 93 -14.62 9.50 23.07
CA ILE A 93 -15.70 10.43 23.48
C ILE A 93 -16.67 10.76 22.35
N GLU A 94 -16.19 10.85 21.10
CA GLU A 94 -17.01 11.12 19.92
C GLU A 94 -17.88 9.90 19.55
N VAL A 95 -17.34 8.68 19.71
CA VAL A 95 -18.08 7.44 19.48
C VAL A 95 -19.18 7.27 20.50
N ILE A 96 -18.91 7.56 21.78
CA ILE A 96 -19.90 7.53 22.87
C ILE A 96 -21.00 8.56 22.58
N ALA A 97 -20.64 9.82 22.31
CA ALA A 97 -21.58 10.89 22.05
C ALA A 97 -22.48 10.62 20.84
N ALA A 98 -21.92 10.08 19.74
CA ALA A 98 -22.68 9.68 18.57
C ALA A 98 -23.75 8.61 18.89
N ARG A 99 -23.39 7.59 19.69
CA ARG A 99 -24.32 6.53 20.12
C ARG A 99 -25.45 7.06 21.02
N GLU A 100 -25.10 7.92 21.97
CA GLU A 100 -26.08 8.58 22.85
C GLU A 100 -27.06 9.44 22.05
N ALA A 101 -26.57 10.15 21.05
CA ALA A 101 -27.37 10.94 20.12
C ALA A 101 -28.10 10.10 19.06
N ARG A 102 -27.93 8.76 19.05
CA ARG A 102 -28.45 7.82 18.04
C ARG A 102 -28.02 8.15 16.61
N ILE A 103 -26.83 8.71 16.46
CA ILE A 103 -26.18 8.90 15.17
C ILE A 103 -25.50 7.56 14.79
N PRO A 104 -25.73 7.02 13.58
CA PRO A 104 -25.07 5.82 13.13
C PRO A 104 -23.55 5.96 13.20
N VAL A 105 -22.87 4.95 13.76
CA VAL A 105 -21.42 4.83 13.78
C VAL A 105 -21.07 3.63 12.93
N ILE A 106 -20.33 3.84 11.85
CA ILE A 106 -19.96 2.81 10.87
C ILE A 106 -18.45 2.71 10.72
N GLN A 107 -17.98 1.57 10.27
CA GLN A 107 -16.56 1.35 9.97
C GLN A 107 -16.17 2.03 8.64
N ARG A 108 -14.89 2.40 8.53
CA ARG A 108 -14.28 2.92 7.31
C ARG A 108 -14.61 2.05 6.07
N ALA A 109 -14.53 0.74 6.22
CA ALA A 109 -14.77 -0.21 5.15
C ALA A 109 -16.24 -0.28 4.73
N GLU A 110 -17.18 -0.07 5.66
CA GLU A 110 -18.60 0.05 5.32
C GLU A 110 -18.87 1.29 4.44
N MET A 111 -18.23 2.42 4.77
CA MET A 111 -18.34 3.62 3.94
C MET A 111 -17.70 3.42 2.56
N LEU A 112 -16.55 2.73 2.50
CA LEU A 112 -15.90 2.37 1.24
C LEU A 112 -16.79 1.46 0.40
N ALA A 113 -17.47 0.50 1.04
CA ALA A 113 -18.42 -0.39 0.39
C ALA A 113 -19.63 0.38 -0.19
N GLU A 114 -20.13 1.40 0.53
CA GLU A 114 -21.20 2.25 0.00
C GLU A 114 -20.75 3.03 -1.24
N LEU A 115 -19.54 3.57 -1.26
CA LEU A 115 -18.96 4.22 -2.44
C LEU A 115 -18.82 3.27 -3.63
N MET A 116 -18.53 1.98 -3.37
CA MET A 116 -18.40 0.95 -4.42
C MET A 116 -19.75 0.42 -4.92
N ARG A 117 -20.80 0.42 -4.09
CA ARG A 117 -22.09 -0.29 -4.27
C ARG A 117 -22.73 -0.11 -5.65
N PHE A 118 -22.66 1.08 -6.21
CA PHE A 118 -23.31 1.43 -7.47
C PHE A 118 -22.33 1.69 -8.61
N ARG A 119 -21.09 1.22 -8.43
CA ARG A 119 -20.01 1.36 -9.40
C ARG A 119 -19.47 -0.01 -9.82
N TYR A 120 -18.74 -0.03 -10.91
CA TYR A 120 -18.00 -1.21 -11.30
C TYR A 120 -16.75 -1.30 -10.43
N GLY A 121 -16.88 -1.99 -9.31
CA GLY A 121 -15.82 -2.10 -8.29
C GLY A 121 -14.72 -3.07 -8.70
N ILE A 122 -13.48 -2.64 -8.57
CA ILE A 122 -12.27 -3.47 -8.68
C ILE A 122 -11.59 -3.39 -7.31
N ALA A 123 -11.59 -4.51 -6.57
CA ALA A 123 -11.01 -4.59 -5.24
C ALA A 123 -9.69 -5.36 -5.27
N ILE A 124 -8.64 -4.77 -4.72
CA ILE A 124 -7.31 -5.36 -4.69
C ILE A 124 -6.98 -5.80 -3.27
N ALA A 125 -7.01 -7.11 -3.04
CA ALA A 125 -6.72 -7.77 -1.78
C ALA A 125 -5.39 -8.53 -1.83
N GLY A 126 -4.97 -9.02 -0.67
CA GLY A 126 -3.76 -9.81 -0.48
C GLY A 126 -2.88 -9.21 0.61
N THR A 127 -1.97 -9.98 1.16
CA THR A 127 -1.11 -9.50 2.25
C THR A 127 -0.17 -8.40 1.77
N HIS A 128 0.47 -8.57 0.62
CA HIS A 128 1.44 -7.64 0.04
C HIS A 128 1.09 -7.23 -1.40
N GLY A 129 1.57 -6.06 -1.84
CA GLY A 129 1.41 -5.60 -3.22
C GLY A 129 0.11 -4.85 -3.51
N LYS A 130 -0.86 -4.79 -2.60
CA LYS A 130 -2.16 -4.09 -2.78
C LYS A 130 -2.02 -2.67 -3.34
N THR A 131 -1.32 -1.82 -2.61
CA THR A 131 -1.10 -0.40 -2.95
C THR A 131 -0.52 -0.21 -4.34
N THR A 132 0.50 -0.99 -4.68
CA THR A 132 1.17 -0.91 -5.99
C THR A 132 0.27 -1.41 -7.11
N THR A 133 -0.43 -2.52 -6.89
CA THR A 133 -1.37 -3.08 -7.88
C THR A 133 -2.54 -2.13 -8.12
N THR A 134 -3.12 -1.54 -7.05
CA THR A 134 -4.17 -0.51 -7.15
C THR A 134 -3.72 0.68 -7.98
N ALA A 135 -2.49 1.16 -7.76
CA ALA A 135 -1.92 2.26 -8.53
C ALA A 135 -1.66 1.87 -10.01
N MET A 136 -1.23 0.64 -10.30
CA MET A 136 -1.05 0.15 -11.68
C MET A 136 -2.38 0.03 -12.41
N VAL A 137 -3.41 -0.58 -11.79
CA VAL A 137 -4.77 -0.62 -12.35
C VAL A 137 -5.26 0.80 -12.64
N THR A 138 -5.18 1.69 -11.65
CA THR A 138 -5.57 3.10 -11.79
C THR A 138 -4.85 3.78 -12.96
N SER A 139 -3.53 3.56 -13.10
CA SER A 139 -2.73 4.15 -14.17
C SER A 139 -3.13 3.66 -15.55
N ILE A 140 -3.42 2.36 -15.70
CA ILE A 140 -3.88 1.77 -16.97
C ILE A 140 -5.25 2.34 -17.36
N TYR A 141 -6.20 2.39 -16.43
CA TYR A 141 -7.55 2.93 -16.70
C TYR A 141 -7.51 4.43 -17.00
N ALA A 142 -6.62 5.18 -16.35
CA ALA A 142 -6.43 6.61 -16.64
C ALA A 142 -5.79 6.83 -18.02
N GLU A 143 -4.77 6.04 -18.43
CA GLU A 143 -4.15 6.11 -19.78
C GLU A 143 -5.18 5.76 -20.86
N ALA A 144 -6.07 4.79 -20.60
CA ALA A 144 -7.20 4.43 -21.46
C ALA A 144 -8.34 5.49 -21.44
N LYS A 145 -8.17 6.62 -20.75
CA LYS A 145 -9.14 7.74 -20.64
C LYS A 145 -10.47 7.34 -19.98
N LEU A 146 -10.46 6.32 -19.15
CA LEU A 146 -11.65 5.86 -18.43
C LEU A 146 -11.91 6.67 -17.14
N ASP A 147 -10.95 7.49 -16.70
CA ASP A 147 -11.05 8.37 -15.53
C ASP A 147 -11.72 7.69 -14.31
N PRO A 148 -11.09 6.67 -13.69
CA PRO A 148 -11.66 5.94 -12.58
C PRO A 148 -11.69 6.76 -11.29
N THR A 149 -12.68 6.50 -10.43
CA THR A 149 -12.58 6.81 -9.01
C THR A 149 -11.63 5.80 -8.36
N PHE A 150 -10.71 6.25 -7.52
CA PHE A 150 -9.83 5.33 -6.80
C PHE A 150 -9.62 5.74 -5.33
N VAL A 151 -9.37 4.74 -4.49
CA VAL A 151 -8.93 4.90 -3.09
C VAL A 151 -7.76 3.94 -2.85
N ASN A 152 -6.59 4.50 -2.57
CA ASN A 152 -5.33 3.78 -2.44
C ASN A 152 -4.70 4.05 -1.06
N GLY A 153 -4.07 3.04 -0.45
CA GLY A 153 -3.39 3.17 0.84
C GLY A 153 -2.13 4.03 0.79
N GLY A 154 -1.50 4.16 -0.38
CA GLY A 154 -0.34 5.02 -0.63
C GLY A 154 -0.65 6.13 -1.63
N LEU A 155 0.12 7.22 -1.59
CA LEU A 155 0.00 8.31 -2.56
C LEU A 155 0.37 7.81 -3.96
N VAL A 156 -0.55 7.90 -4.91
CA VAL A 156 -0.33 7.61 -6.34
C VAL A 156 0.40 8.81 -6.95
N LYS A 157 1.69 8.65 -7.25
CA LYS A 157 2.54 9.77 -7.67
C LYS A 157 2.02 10.50 -8.90
N ALA A 158 1.52 9.75 -9.90
CA ALA A 158 0.96 10.32 -11.13
C ALA A 158 -0.30 11.19 -10.87
N ALA A 159 -1.06 10.90 -9.81
CA ALA A 159 -2.24 11.65 -9.42
C ALA A 159 -1.97 12.71 -8.33
N GLY A 160 -0.84 12.59 -7.61
CA GLY A 160 -0.48 13.47 -6.50
C GLY A 160 -1.37 13.32 -5.25
N THR A 161 -2.19 12.26 -5.17
CA THR A 161 -3.14 12.05 -4.08
C THR A 161 -3.31 10.56 -3.74
N HIS A 162 -3.91 10.28 -2.58
CA HIS A 162 -4.29 8.94 -2.15
C HIS A 162 -5.62 8.48 -2.74
N ALA A 163 -6.49 9.40 -3.12
CA ALA A 163 -7.80 9.11 -3.68
C ALA A 163 -8.23 10.21 -4.64
N ARG A 164 -9.11 9.88 -5.57
CA ARG A 164 -9.70 10.86 -6.49
C ARG A 164 -11.07 10.38 -6.96
N LEU A 165 -12.03 11.30 -7.01
CA LEU A 165 -13.31 11.08 -7.67
C LEU A 165 -13.12 11.21 -9.19
N GLY A 166 -13.34 10.12 -9.92
CA GLY A 166 -13.38 10.07 -11.38
C GLY A 166 -14.79 10.26 -11.93
N SER A 167 -14.88 10.44 -13.23
CA SER A 167 -16.14 10.65 -13.95
C SER A 167 -16.77 9.36 -14.47
N SER A 168 -16.05 8.25 -14.45
CA SER A 168 -16.55 6.97 -14.99
C SER A 168 -17.21 6.10 -13.93
N ARG A 169 -17.77 4.97 -14.39
CA ARG A 169 -18.37 3.96 -13.53
C ARG A 169 -17.36 3.17 -12.68
N TYR A 170 -16.07 3.22 -13.01
CA TYR A 170 -15.06 2.41 -12.37
C TYR A 170 -14.70 2.93 -10.99
N PHE A 171 -14.60 2.01 -10.03
CA PHE A 171 -14.16 2.29 -8.67
C PHE A 171 -13.06 1.29 -8.28
N ILE A 172 -11.84 1.75 -8.14
CA ILE A 172 -10.66 0.95 -7.85
C ILE A 172 -10.24 1.19 -6.41
N ALA A 173 -10.19 0.15 -5.58
CA ALA A 173 -9.85 0.31 -4.17
C ALA A 173 -9.01 -0.83 -3.62
N GLU A 174 -8.15 -0.51 -2.67
CA GLU A 174 -7.54 -1.50 -1.80
C GLU A 174 -8.59 -2.15 -0.89
N ALA A 175 -8.50 -3.46 -0.77
CA ALA A 175 -9.32 -4.29 0.10
C ALA A 175 -8.45 -4.75 1.29
N ASP A 176 -8.70 -4.19 2.47
CA ASP A 176 -7.86 -4.39 3.65
C ASP A 176 -8.28 -5.67 4.40
N GLU A 177 -7.38 -6.64 4.43
CA GLU A 177 -7.55 -7.90 5.13
C GLU A 177 -7.14 -7.82 6.60
N SER A 178 -6.38 -6.80 7.00
CA SER A 178 -5.75 -6.74 8.32
C SER A 178 -6.73 -6.81 9.50
N ASP A 179 -7.96 -6.34 9.30
CA ASP A 179 -9.07 -6.38 10.25
C ASP A 179 -10.29 -7.13 9.70
N ALA A 180 -10.12 -7.88 8.61
CA ALA A 180 -11.16 -8.57 7.85
C ALA A 180 -12.26 -7.64 7.28
N SER A 181 -12.04 -6.33 7.29
CA SER A 181 -13.02 -5.34 6.85
C SER A 181 -13.30 -5.37 5.35
N PHE A 182 -12.43 -5.96 4.53
CA PHE A 182 -12.66 -6.18 3.10
C PHE A 182 -13.90 -7.04 2.81
N LEU A 183 -14.41 -7.79 3.78
CA LEU A 183 -15.66 -8.55 3.64
C LEU A 183 -16.91 -7.67 3.40
N HIS A 184 -16.85 -6.38 3.71
CA HIS A 184 -17.93 -5.44 3.39
C HIS A 184 -18.02 -5.13 1.89
N LEU A 185 -16.91 -5.27 1.14
CA LEU A 185 -16.84 -4.92 -0.27
C LEU A 185 -17.60 -5.93 -1.14
N GLN A 186 -18.24 -5.43 -2.20
CA GLN A 186 -18.96 -6.22 -3.19
C GLN A 186 -18.47 -5.83 -4.61
N PRO A 187 -17.25 -6.20 -4.98
CA PRO A 187 -16.67 -5.84 -6.25
C PRO A 187 -17.18 -6.69 -7.41
N MET A 188 -16.94 -6.22 -8.64
CA MET A 188 -17.11 -6.97 -9.89
C MET A 188 -15.85 -7.76 -10.24
N VAL A 189 -14.69 -7.21 -9.89
CA VAL A 189 -13.37 -7.85 -10.07
C VAL A 189 -12.65 -7.81 -8.72
N SER A 190 -12.13 -8.95 -8.29
CA SER A 190 -11.24 -9.05 -7.13
C SER A 190 -9.87 -9.54 -7.57
N ILE A 191 -8.83 -8.81 -7.22
CA ILE A 191 -7.44 -9.26 -7.37
C ILE A 191 -6.95 -9.74 -6.02
N VAL A 192 -6.36 -10.94 -5.95
CA VAL A 192 -5.66 -11.45 -4.77
C VAL A 192 -4.20 -11.68 -5.13
N THR A 193 -3.34 -10.81 -4.62
CA THR A 193 -1.90 -10.84 -4.95
C THR A 193 -1.18 -12.02 -4.31
N ASN A 194 -1.34 -12.18 -3.02
CA ASN A 194 -0.76 -13.27 -2.21
C ASN A 194 -1.52 -13.36 -0.87
N VAL A 195 -1.37 -14.48 -0.19
CA VAL A 195 -1.93 -14.69 1.16
C VAL A 195 -0.82 -15.25 2.05
N GLU A 196 -0.33 -14.43 2.96
CA GLU A 196 0.68 -14.82 3.95
C GLU A 196 0.12 -14.65 5.37
N PRO A 197 0.59 -15.46 6.35
CA PRO A 197 0.20 -15.30 7.74
C PRO A 197 0.71 -13.97 8.33
N ASP A 198 -0.09 -12.93 8.21
CA ASP A 198 0.09 -11.64 8.89
C ASP A 198 -1.21 -11.25 9.59
N HIS A 199 -1.15 -10.33 10.54
CA HIS A 199 -2.32 -9.90 11.34
C HIS A 199 -3.11 -11.06 11.98
N MET A 200 -2.39 -12.10 12.44
CA MET A 200 -2.98 -13.36 12.89
C MET A 200 -3.91 -13.21 14.10
N ASP A 201 -3.78 -12.13 14.88
CA ASP A 201 -4.72 -11.83 15.98
C ASP A 201 -6.16 -11.66 15.46
N THR A 202 -6.35 -11.05 14.29
CA THR A 202 -7.64 -10.94 13.61
C THR A 202 -8.24 -12.31 13.26
N TYR A 203 -7.38 -13.26 12.95
CA TYR A 203 -7.75 -14.62 12.52
C TYR A 203 -7.62 -15.65 13.64
N GLN A 204 -7.55 -15.22 14.91
CA GLN A 204 -7.43 -16.08 16.10
C GLN A 204 -6.21 -17.02 16.05
N GLY A 205 -5.12 -16.57 15.44
CA GLY A 205 -3.90 -17.38 15.28
C GLY A 205 -4.02 -18.51 14.25
N SER A 206 -5.12 -18.60 13.48
CA SER A 206 -5.41 -19.71 12.57
C SER A 206 -5.26 -19.32 11.11
N VAL A 207 -4.32 -19.95 10.42
CA VAL A 207 -4.17 -19.81 8.96
C VAL A 207 -5.42 -20.29 8.21
N GLU A 208 -6.13 -21.27 8.75
CA GLU A 208 -7.38 -21.73 8.16
C GLU A 208 -8.48 -20.66 8.24
N ASN A 209 -8.58 -19.92 9.34
CA ASN A 209 -9.51 -18.79 9.44
C ASN A 209 -9.15 -17.67 8.43
N LEU A 210 -7.86 -17.40 8.23
CA LEU A 210 -7.37 -16.47 7.21
C LEU A 210 -7.85 -16.93 5.82
N LYS A 211 -7.62 -18.20 5.45
CA LYS A 211 -8.07 -18.79 4.17
C LYS A 211 -9.58 -18.69 4.00
N GLN A 212 -10.37 -19.04 5.00
CA GLN A 212 -11.83 -18.96 4.96
C GLN A 212 -12.32 -17.53 4.79
N THR A 213 -11.63 -16.56 5.36
CA THR A 213 -11.95 -15.14 5.20
C THR A 213 -11.71 -14.67 3.76
N PHE A 214 -10.58 -15.06 3.13
CA PHE A 214 -10.34 -14.78 1.72
C PHE A 214 -11.36 -15.48 0.79
N ILE A 215 -11.74 -16.73 1.09
CA ILE A 215 -12.81 -17.42 0.35
C ILE A 215 -14.13 -16.64 0.47
N SER A 216 -14.48 -16.17 1.67
CA SER A 216 -15.68 -15.39 1.91
C SER A 216 -15.66 -14.07 1.14
N PHE A 217 -14.54 -13.37 1.13
CA PHE A 217 -14.35 -12.17 0.32
C PHE A 217 -14.53 -12.43 -1.18
N LEU A 218 -13.90 -13.47 -1.72
CA LEU A 218 -14.02 -13.84 -3.14
C LEU A 218 -15.45 -14.26 -3.51
N ARG A 219 -16.21 -14.82 -2.56
CA ARG A 219 -17.63 -15.17 -2.76
C ARG A 219 -18.57 -13.96 -2.77
N ASN A 220 -18.11 -12.78 -2.34
CA ASN A 220 -18.84 -11.52 -2.52
C ASN A 220 -18.89 -11.07 -3.99
N LEU A 221 -18.03 -11.60 -4.85
CA LEU A 221 -18.15 -11.44 -6.30
C LEU A 221 -19.51 -11.97 -6.77
N PRO A 222 -20.22 -11.29 -7.70
CA PRO A 222 -21.38 -11.87 -8.36
C PRO A 222 -20.96 -13.13 -9.15
N PHE A 223 -21.93 -13.96 -9.51
CA PHE A 223 -21.61 -15.22 -10.24
C PHE A 223 -20.93 -15.01 -11.59
N TYR A 224 -21.08 -13.81 -12.16
CA TYR A 224 -20.42 -13.35 -13.40
C TYR A 224 -19.21 -12.45 -13.17
N GLY A 225 -18.82 -12.26 -11.93
CA GLY A 225 -17.62 -11.51 -11.55
C GLY A 225 -16.34 -12.32 -11.77
N LEU A 226 -15.21 -11.65 -11.63
CA LEU A 226 -13.89 -12.22 -11.90
C LEU A 226 -12.99 -12.16 -10.66
N ALA A 227 -12.36 -13.29 -10.34
CA ALA A 227 -11.23 -13.37 -9.41
C ALA A 227 -9.92 -13.47 -10.22
N VAL A 228 -8.96 -12.59 -9.95
CA VAL A 228 -7.60 -12.61 -10.52
C VAL A 228 -6.65 -13.02 -9.41
N MET A 229 -6.00 -14.18 -9.52
CA MET A 229 -5.27 -14.80 -8.41
C MET A 229 -3.84 -15.18 -8.81
N CYS A 230 -2.85 -14.79 -8.00
CA CYS A 230 -1.46 -15.17 -8.22
C CYS A 230 -1.27 -16.66 -8.00
N TYR A 231 -0.89 -17.39 -9.05
CA TYR A 231 -0.64 -18.83 -9.00
C TYR A 231 0.68 -19.17 -8.28
N ASP A 232 1.64 -18.26 -8.28
CA ASP A 232 2.93 -18.47 -7.61
C ASP A 232 2.79 -18.51 -6.08
N ASP A 233 1.71 -17.96 -5.54
CA ASP A 233 1.40 -18.03 -4.12
C ASP A 233 0.79 -19.39 -3.74
N PRO A 234 1.38 -20.13 -2.78
CA PRO A 234 0.91 -21.47 -2.43
C PRO A 234 -0.49 -21.49 -1.81
N ILE A 235 -0.84 -20.48 -0.98
CA ILE A 235 -2.17 -20.42 -0.37
C ILE A 235 -3.22 -20.10 -1.44
N ASN A 236 -2.94 -19.17 -2.35
CA ASN A 236 -3.86 -18.91 -3.47
C ASN A 236 -4.17 -20.20 -4.25
N ARG A 237 -3.17 -21.04 -4.55
CA ARG A 237 -3.41 -22.32 -5.24
C ARG A 237 -4.37 -23.23 -4.47
N GLU A 238 -4.26 -23.28 -3.14
CA GLU A 238 -5.17 -24.08 -2.31
C GLU A 238 -6.62 -23.53 -2.34
N LEU A 239 -6.79 -22.21 -2.56
CA LEU A 239 -8.11 -21.58 -2.63
C LEU A 239 -8.82 -21.80 -3.97
N LEU A 240 -8.10 -21.99 -5.08
CA LEU A 240 -8.68 -22.08 -6.44
C LEU A 240 -9.88 -23.03 -6.53
N PRO A 241 -9.83 -24.28 -6.03
CA PRO A 241 -10.93 -25.24 -6.20
C PRO A 241 -12.19 -24.90 -5.39
N VAL A 242 -12.10 -24.00 -4.40
CA VAL A 242 -13.20 -23.73 -3.46
C VAL A 242 -13.86 -22.36 -3.60
N VAL A 243 -13.29 -21.46 -4.41
CA VAL A 243 -13.80 -20.09 -4.61
C VAL A 243 -15.17 -20.08 -5.30
N GLY A 244 -15.38 -20.93 -6.31
CA GLY A 244 -16.66 -21.07 -6.99
C GLY A 244 -17.08 -19.83 -7.81
N ARG A 245 -16.10 -19.12 -8.38
CA ARG A 245 -16.26 -17.97 -9.29
C ARG A 245 -15.37 -18.15 -10.52
N LYS A 246 -15.56 -17.34 -11.57
CA LYS A 246 -14.60 -17.29 -12.67
C LYS A 246 -13.25 -16.85 -12.12
N ILE A 247 -12.20 -17.59 -12.40
CA ILE A 247 -10.84 -17.29 -11.97
C ILE A 247 -9.97 -17.16 -13.22
N ILE A 248 -9.05 -16.21 -13.20
CA ILE A 248 -7.89 -16.14 -14.09
C ILE A 248 -6.66 -16.08 -13.18
N THR A 249 -5.78 -17.07 -13.34
CA THR A 249 -4.53 -17.15 -12.60
C THR A 249 -3.38 -16.49 -13.36
N TYR A 250 -2.38 -15.99 -12.63
CA TYR A 250 -1.18 -15.42 -13.22
C TYR A 250 0.06 -15.75 -12.39
N GLY A 251 1.21 -15.78 -13.04
CA GLY A 251 2.46 -16.06 -12.35
C GLY A 251 3.64 -16.23 -13.29
N PHE A 252 4.78 -16.58 -12.71
CA PHE A 252 5.95 -17.10 -13.43
C PHE A 252 5.81 -18.60 -13.71
N SER A 253 4.93 -19.28 -12.96
CA SER A 253 4.63 -20.69 -13.17
C SER A 253 3.97 -20.91 -14.54
N GLU A 254 4.44 -21.92 -15.27
CA GLU A 254 3.84 -22.35 -16.55
C GLU A 254 2.42 -22.93 -16.38
N GLU A 255 2.01 -23.21 -15.14
CA GLU A 255 0.67 -23.73 -14.82
C GLU A 255 -0.38 -22.61 -14.65
N ALA A 256 0.04 -21.34 -14.64
CA ALA A 256 -0.87 -20.21 -14.60
C ALA A 256 -1.53 -19.97 -15.96
N ASP A 257 -2.75 -19.43 -15.98
CA ASP A 257 -3.43 -19.05 -17.22
C ASP A 257 -2.69 -17.94 -17.96
N VAL A 258 -2.15 -16.96 -17.23
CA VAL A 258 -1.34 -15.86 -17.77
C VAL A 258 0.08 -15.97 -17.23
N VAL A 259 1.05 -16.20 -18.11
CA VAL A 259 2.42 -16.55 -17.73
C VAL A 259 3.38 -15.41 -18.01
N ILE A 260 4.20 -15.06 -17.02
CA ILE A 260 5.29 -14.08 -17.16
C ILE A 260 6.56 -14.82 -17.59
N LYS A 261 7.12 -14.44 -18.74
CA LYS A 261 8.35 -15.03 -19.30
C LYS A 261 9.42 -13.97 -19.56
N ASN A 262 10.63 -14.43 -19.75
CA ASN A 262 11.77 -13.61 -20.17
C ASN A 262 12.04 -12.40 -19.27
N TYR A 263 11.79 -12.54 -17.96
CA TYR A 263 12.00 -11.46 -17.00
C TYR A 263 13.47 -11.07 -16.91
N ARG A 264 13.76 -9.80 -17.09
CA ARG A 264 15.05 -9.18 -16.81
C ARG A 264 14.82 -7.81 -16.17
N GLN A 265 15.76 -7.37 -15.36
CA GLN A 265 15.76 -6.05 -14.73
C GLN A 265 17.02 -5.29 -15.14
N GLU A 266 16.83 -4.04 -15.56
CA GLU A 266 17.91 -3.11 -15.85
C GLU A 266 17.71 -1.86 -15.01
N ARG A 267 18.51 -1.70 -13.97
CA ARG A 267 18.32 -0.66 -12.95
C ARG A 267 16.89 -0.66 -12.39
N GLY A 268 16.19 0.47 -12.49
CA GLY A 268 14.81 0.65 -12.00
C GLY A 268 13.71 0.14 -12.93
N VAL A 269 14.04 -0.46 -14.07
CA VAL A 269 13.07 -0.89 -15.08
C VAL A 269 13.08 -2.40 -15.21
N SER A 270 11.89 -3.01 -15.24
CA SER A 270 11.69 -4.44 -15.48
C SER A 270 11.17 -4.67 -16.89
N TYR A 271 11.74 -5.65 -17.61
CA TYR A 271 11.34 -6.08 -18.94
C TYR A 271 10.93 -7.53 -18.90
N TYR A 272 9.79 -7.85 -19.49
CA TYR A 272 9.26 -9.22 -19.54
C TYR A 272 8.18 -9.36 -20.61
N THR A 273 7.78 -10.60 -20.84
CA THR A 273 6.68 -10.94 -21.75
C THR A 273 5.52 -11.50 -20.92
N VAL A 274 4.30 -11.03 -21.17
CA VAL A 274 3.07 -11.59 -20.58
C VAL A 274 2.37 -12.39 -21.67
N CYS A 275 2.38 -13.72 -21.52
CA CYS A 275 1.72 -14.65 -22.42
C CYS A 275 0.28 -14.86 -21.95
N ARG A 276 -0.69 -14.58 -22.82
CA ARG A 276 -2.12 -14.63 -22.52
C ARG A 276 -2.81 -15.68 -23.40
N PRO A 277 -3.76 -16.47 -22.87
CA PRO A 277 -4.53 -17.40 -23.70
C PRO A 277 -5.32 -16.61 -24.78
N ASP A 278 -5.34 -17.14 -25.98
CA ASP A 278 -6.12 -16.65 -27.14
C ASP A 278 -5.86 -15.17 -27.52
N ARG A 279 -4.72 -14.61 -27.14
CA ARG A 279 -4.29 -13.25 -27.45
C ARG A 279 -2.79 -13.19 -27.76
N ASP A 280 -2.38 -12.12 -28.42
CA ASP A 280 -0.96 -11.85 -28.64
C ASP A 280 -0.21 -11.61 -27.31
N ASP A 281 1.04 -12.03 -27.28
CA ASP A 281 1.95 -11.78 -26.16
C ASP A 281 2.20 -10.27 -26.00
N LEU A 282 2.18 -9.79 -24.76
CA LEU A 282 2.56 -8.41 -24.43
C LEU A 282 4.02 -8.33 -24.04
N HIS A 283 4.79 -7.49 -24.71
CA HIS A 283 6.13 -7.11 -24.29
C HIS A 283 6.05 -5.89 -23.39
N ILE A 284 6.36 -6.06 -22.13
CA ILE A 284 6.22 -5.04 -21.09
C ILE A 284 7.57 -4.43 -20.73
N GLU A 285 7.61 -3.10 -20.77
CA GLU A 285 8.57 -2.29 -20.06
C GLU A 285 7.85 -1.68 -18.86
N LEU A 286 8.22 -2.10 -17.65
CA LEU A 286 7.62 -1.60 -16.41
C LEU A 286 8.60 -0.69 -15.69
N ASN A 287 8.24 0.57 -15.47
CA ASN A 287 9.05 1.52 -14.70
C ASN A 287 8.92 1.26 -13.19
N ALA A 288 9.21 0.06 -12.78
CA ALA A 288 9.34 -0.39 -11.39
C ALA A 288 10.23 -1.64 -11.33
N PRO A 289 11.17 -1.72 -10.39
CA PRO A 289 12.07 -2.87 -10.26
C PRO A 289 11.42 -4.02 -9.49
N GLY A 290 11.91 -5.23 -9.73
CA GLY A 290 11.58 -6.42 -8.93
C GLY A 290 10.50 -7.32 -9.52
N LYS A 291 10.69 -8.64 -9.35
CA LYS A 291 9.75 -9.66 -9.82
C LYS A 291 8.34 -9.49 -9.23
N HIS A 292 8.26 -9.06 -7.97
CA HIS A 292 6.97 -8.80 -7.32
C HIS A 292 6.16 -7.71 -8.04
N ASN A 293 6.83 -6.69 -8.63
CA ASN A 293 6.15 -5.67 -9.42
C ASN A 293 5.72 -6.19 -10.80
N ALA A 294 6.46 -7.15 -11.39
CA ALA A 294 6.00 -7.84 -12.60
C ALA A 294 4.72 -8.65 -12.31
N LEU A 295 4.65 -9.35 -11.15
CA LEU A 295 3.42 -10.02 -10.70
C LEU A 295 2.26 -9.02 -10.48
N ASN A 296 2.50 -7.92 -9.78
CA ASN A 296 1.50 -6.88 -9.54
C ASN A 296 0.95 -6.31 -10.85
N SER A 297 1.82 -6.10 -11.84
CA SER A 297 1.42 -5.60 -13.16
C SER A 297 0.64 -6.62 -13.97
N ALA A 298 0.99 -7.92 -13.89
CA ALA A 298 0.25 -8.98 -14.58
C ALA A 298 -1.21 -9.05 -14.10
N ALA A 299 -1.44 -8.88 -12.79
CA ALA A 299 -2.79 -8.76 -12.26
C ALA A 299 -3.56 -7.55 -12.82
N ALA A 300 -2.88 -6.40 -12.90
CA ALA A 300 -3.47 -5.19 -13.47
C ALA A 300 -3.75 -5.33 -14.99
N ILE A 301 -2.85 -5.99 -15.73
CA ILE A 301 -3.03 -6.31 -17.16
C ILE A 301 -4.28 -7.18 -17.35
N ILE A 302 -4.48 -8.22 -16.53
CA ILE A 302 -5.64 -9.10 -16.64
C ILE A 302 -6.94 -8.33 -16.43
N ALA A 303 -7.03 -7.54 -15.35
CA ALA A 303 -8.21 -6.72 -15.08
C ALA A 303 -8.53 -5.77 -16.25
N ALA A 304 -7.51 -5.10 -16.79
CA ALA A 304 -7.65 -4.20 -17.93
C ALA A 304 -8.05 -4.93 -19.22
N THR A 305 -7.46 -6.09 -19.47
CA THR A 305 -7.76 -6.92 -20.66
C THR A 305 -9.20 -7.43 -20.66
N GLU A 306 -9.71 -7.89 -19.49
CA GLU A 306 -11.10 -8.35 -19.34
C GLU A 306 -12.12 -7.22 -19.49
N ASP A 307 -11.74 -5.97 -19.13
CA ASP A 307 -12.57 -4.78 -19.38
C ASP A 307 -12.43 -4.21 -20.80
N GLY A 308 -11.65 -4.85 -21.66
CA GLY A 308 -11.50 -4.48 -23.08
C GLY A 308 -10.60 -3.27 -23.34
N ILE A 309 -9.72 -2.92 -22.40
CA ILE A 309 -8.69 -1.89 -22.62
C ILE A 309 -7.69 -2.41 -23.65
N ASP A 310 -7.33 -1.55 -24.59
CA ASP A 310 -6.39 -1.89 -25.67
C ASP A 310 -4.95 -2.09 -25.15
N ASP A 311 -4.23 -2.97 -25.82
CA ASP A 311 -2.87 -3.38 -25.43
C ASP A 311 -1.88 -2.21 -25.45
N ASP A 312 -2.01 -1.28 -26.39
CA ASP A 312 -1.16 -0.09 -26.48
C ASP A 312 -1.32 0.82 -25.26
N SER A 313 -2.54 0.99 -24.77
CA SER A 313 -2.81 1.76 -23.55
C SER A 313 -2.22 1.08 -22.30
N ILE A 314 -2.32 -0.25 -22.21
CA ILE A 314 -1.72 -1.04 -21.12
C ILE A 314 -0.19 -0.87 -21.12
N VAL A 315 0.45 -1.09 -22.25
CA VAL A 315 1.92 -1.00 -22.40
C VAL A 315 2.41 0.42 -22.07
N ARG A 316 1.76 1.44 -22.63
CA ARG A 316 2.13 2.84 -22.37
C ARG A 316 1.97 3.23 -20.89
N ALA A 317 0.90 2.78 -20.23
CA ALA A 317 0.66 3.09 -18.84
C ALA A 317 1.77 2.51 -17.93
N LEU A 318 2.17 1.27 -18.17
CA LEU A 318 3.20 0.60 -17.38
C LEU A 318 4.60 1.18 -17.64
N ALA A 319 4.91 1.56 -18.88
CA ALA A 319 6.17 2.23 -19.20
C ALA A 319 6.29 3.61 -18.53
N LYS A 320 5.17 4.32 -18.35
CA LYS A 320 5.10 5.63 -17.68
C LYS A 320 4.81 5.53 -16.18
N PHE A 321 4.69 4.34 -15.62
CA PHE A 321 4.28 4.16 -14.23
C PHE A 321 5.21 4.92 -13.28
N ALA A 322 4.67 5.90 -12.56
CA ALA A 322 5.46 6.78 -11.67
C ALA A 322 5.66 6.19 -10.27
N GLY A 323 5.02 5.05 -9.97
CA GLY A 323 5.06 4.40 -8.67
C GLY A 323 4.14 5.04 -7.63
N THR A 324 4.25 4.53 -6.42
CA THR A 324 3.61 5.05 -5.22
C THR A 324 4.66 5.50 -4.22
N SER A 325 4.32 6.47 -3.38
CA SER A 325 5.26 6.91 -2.35
C SER A 325 5.62 5.75 -1.42
N ARG A 326 6.89 5.69 -1.06
CA ARG A 326 7.44 4.68 -0.17
C ARG A 326 7.29 3.22 -0.67
N ARG A 327 7.31 2.97 -1.98
CA ARG A 327 7.38 1.64 -2.61
C ARG A 327 8.52 1.64 -3.62
N PHE A 328 9.70 1.20 -3.19
CA PHE A 328 10.97 1.40 -3.88
C PHE A 328 11.11 2.83 -4.40
N ASP A 329 10.87 3.79 -3.53
CA ASP A 329 10.75 5.21 -3.86
C ASP A 329 12.14 5.85 -3.97
N LEU A 330 12.59 6.14 -5.19
CA LEU A 330 13.85 6.85 -5.40
C LEU A 330 13.71 8.29 -4.93
N LEU A 331 14.29 8.60 -3.76
CA LEU A 331 14.28 9.95 -3.17
C LEU A 331 15.30 10.88 -3.84
N GLY A 332 16.34 10.32 -4.43
CA GLY A 332 17.35 11.10 -5.16
C GLY A 332 18.67 10.37 -5.33
N ILE A 333 19.53 10.98 -6.14
CA ILE A 333 20.93 10.62 -6.31
C ILE A 333 21.73 11.85 -5.88
N PHE A 334 22.51 11.71 -4.81
CA PHE A 334 23.17 12.83 -4.15
C PHE A 334 24.70 12.75 -4.37
N PRO A 335 25.36 13.81 -4.82
CA PRO A 335 26.82 13.83 -4.92
C PRO A 335 27.46 13.52 -3.57
N TYR A 336 28.52 12.69 -3.58
CA TYR A 336 29.22 12.30 -2.36
C TYR A 336 30.71 12.03 -2.61
N GLY A 337 31.55 12.94 -2.17
CA GLY A 337 32.98 12.89 -2.43
C GLY A 337 33.35 13.12 -3.91
N ASN A 338 34.59 12.78 -4.29
CA ASN A 338 35.13 13.03 -5.63
C ASN A 338 34.48 12.08 -6.65
N ASP A 339 33.67 12.63 -7.55
CA ASP A 339 33.02 11.97 -8.70
C ASP A 339 32.17 10.72 -8.36
N LYS A 340 31.71 10.61 -7.11
CA LYS A 340 30.78 9.54 -6.67
C LYS A 340 29.47 10.12 -6.19
N ASP A 341 28.47 9.26 -6.09
CA ASP A 341 27.16 9.60 -5.58
C ASP A 341 26.63 8.56 -4.58
N ILE A 342 25.58 8.91 -3.85
CA ILE A 342 24.76 7.99 -3.07
C ILE A 342 23.37 8.01 -3.66
N MET A 343 22.86 6.84 -4.03
CA MET A 343 21.48 6.64 -4.42
C MET A 343 20.65 6.35 -3.16
N MET A 344 19.55 7.09 -2.95
CA MET A 344 18.71 6.91 -1.79
C MET A 344 17.31 6.44 -2.18
N VAL A 345 16.87 5.33 -1.59
CA VAL A 345 15.57 4.69 -1.82
C VAL A 345 14.83 4.56 -0.49
N ASP A 346 13.53 4.86 -0.47
CA ASP A 346 12.64 4.61 0.69
C ASP A 346 11.58 3.56 0.36
N ASP A 347 11.38 2.63 1.28
CA ASP A 347 10.38 1.58 1.13
C ASP A 347 9.58 1.37 2.40
N TYR A 348 8.29 1.12 2.26
CA TYR A 348 7.36 0.91 3.36
C TYR A 348 7.37 -0.53 3.89
N GLY A 349 7.96 -1.46 3.15
CA GLY A 349 7.98 -2.88 3.48
C GLY A 349 8.45 -3.14 4.90
N HIS A 350 7.69 -3.94 5.62
CA HIS A 350 7.90 -4.20 7.04
C HIS A 350 7.66 -5.68 7.42
N HIS A 351 7.33 -6.53 6.45
CA HIS A 351 7.31 -7.98 6.56
C HIS A 351 8.59 -8.56 5.94
N PRO A 352 9.16 -9.68 6.42
CA PRO A 352 10.38 -10.26 5.86
C PRO A 352 10.30 -10.51 4.35
N SER A 353 9.15 -10.94 3.82
CA SER A 353 8.93 -11.15 2.38
C SER A 353 9.09 -9.85 1.59
N GLU A 354 8.50 -8.73 2.07
CA GLU A 354 8.64 -7.41 1.45
C GLU A 354 10.08 -6.91 1.52
N VAL A 355 10.73 -7.06 2.70
CA VAL A 355 12.14 -6.67 2.89
C VAL A 355 13.05 -7.42 1.93
N ASN A 356 12.85 -8.74 1.81
CA ASN A 356 13.60 -9.56 0.86
C ASN A 356 13.37 -9.11 -0.59
N ALA A 357 12.12 -8.86 -0.99
CA ALA A 357 11.78 -8.41 -2.33
C ALA A 357 12.48 -7.08 -2.70
N THR A 358 12.52 -6.14 -1.76
CA THR A 358 13.17 -4.84 -1.93
C THR A 358 14.70 -4.99 -2.01
N ILE A 359 15.31 -5.80 -1.15
CA ILE A 359 16.75 -6.10 -1.19
C ILE A 359 17.13 -6.74 -2.54
N GLN A 360 16.36 -7.73 -3.02
CA GLN A 360 16.60 -8.38 -4.30
C GLN A 360 16.43 -7.39 -5.48
N ALA A 361 15.43 -6.52 -5.44
CA ALA A 361 15.26 -5.49 -6.46
C ALA A 361 16.45 -4.52 -6.51
N ALA A 362 16.97 -4.11 -5.33
CA ALA A 362 18.17 -3.27 -5.23
C ALA A 362 19.41 -3.98 -5.77
N ARG A 363 19.65 -5.23 -5.36
CA ARG A 363 20.79 -6.04 -5.81
C ARG A 363 20.78 -6.30 -7.33
N ASN A 364 19.62 -6.62 -7.88
CA ASN A 364 19.49 -6.92 -9.31
C ASN A 364 19.61 -5.65 -10.17
N GLY A 365 19.11 -4.52 -9.70
CA GLY A 365 19.16 -3.26 -10.46
C GLY A 365 20.51 -2.54 -10.38
N TRP A 366 21.21 -2.68 -9.26
CA TRP A 366 22.47 -1.96 -8.98
C TRP A 366 23.50 -2.89 -8.34
N PRO A 367 23.95 -3.93 -9.04
CA PRO A 367 24.84 -4.96 -8.49
C PRO A 367 26.21 -4.43 -8.03
N ASP A 368 26.66 -3.32 -8.61
CA ASP A 368 27.96 -2.71 -8.30
C ASP A 368 27.91 -1.75 -7.11
N ARG A 369 26.70 -1.46 -6.55
CA ARG A 369 26.56 -0.60 -5.39
C ARG A 369 26.55 -1.41 -4.10
N ARG A 370 27.29 -0.94 -3.11
CA ARG A 370 27.18 -1.45 -1.74
C ARG A 370 25.81 -1.08 -1.19
N LEU A 371 25.09 -2.06 -0.65
CA LEU A 371 23.75 -1.87 -0.09
C LEU A 371 23.83 -1.57 1.40
N VAL A 372 23.56 -0.32 1.75
CA VAL A 372 23.46 0.16 3.13
C VAL A 372 22.00 0.28 3.49
N MET A 373 21.57 -0.34 4.59
CA MET A 373 20.16 -0.34 4.99
C MET A 373 19.97 0.33 6.34
N LEU A 374 19.01 1.25 6.40
CA LEU A 374 18.44 1.78 7.63
C LEU A 374 17.06 1.15 7.83
N PHE A 375 16.94 0.23 8.78
CA PHE A 375 15.73 -0.56 9.00
C PHE A 375 15.06 -0.26 10.33
N GLN A 376 13.72 -0.16 10.31
CA GLN A 376 12.91 -0.05 11.51
C GLN A 376 11.90 -1.21 11.58
N PRO A 377 12.06 -2.16 12.52
CA PRO A 377 11.03 -3.17 12.77
C PRO A 377 9.71 -2.52 13.19
N HIS A 378 8.59 -3.14 12.84
CA HIS A 378 7.26 -2.59 13.11
C HIS A 378 6.42 -3.63 13.84
N ARG A 379 5.94 -3.28 15.05
CA ARG A 379 5.24 -4.10 16.04
C ARG A 379 6.13 -5.16 16.72
N TYR A 380 5.96 -5.28 18.01
CA TYR A 380 6.66 -6.29 18.80
C TYR A 380 6.17 -7.71 18.51
N THR A 381 4.86 -7.88 18.30
CA THR A 381 4.27 -9.17 17.94
C THR A 381 4.86 -9.71 16.64
N ARG A 382 4.90 -8.91 15.56
CA ARG A 382 5.50 -9.32 14.27
C ARG A 382 7.00 -9.61 14.43
N THR A 383 7.73 -8.78 15.18
CA THR A 383 9.16 -8.99 15.42
C THR A 383 9.41 -10.30 16.15
N ARG A 384 8.55 -10.69 17.11
CA ARG A 384 8.60 -11.98 17.81
C ARG A 384 8.32 -13.14 16.86
N ASP A 385 7.20 -13.07 16.14
CA ASP A 385 6.68 -14.20 15.37
C ASP A 385 7.53 -14.51 14.13
N LEU A 386 8.19 -13.50 13.55
CA LEU A 386 9.03 -13.60 12.36
C LEU A 386 10.51 -13.30 12.64
N PHE A 387 10.96 -13.54 13.88
CA PHE A 387 12.27 -13.15 14.36
C PHE A 387 13.42 -13.74 13.54
N ASP A 388 13.36 -15.04 13.26
CA ASP A 388 14.38 -15.74 12.49
C ASP A 388 14.38 -15.35 11.01
N ASP A 389 13.21 -15.08 10.45
CA ASP A 389 13.06 -14.61 9.07
C ASP A 389 13.65 -13.20 8.92
N PHE A 390 13.39 -12.29 9.88
CA PHE A 390 14.06 -10.99 9.90
C PHE A 390 15.57 -11.13 10.02
N ALA A 391 16.07 -11.96 10.94
CA ALA A 391 17.49 -12.17 11.08
C ALA A 391 18.13 -12.71 9.80
N GLN A 392 17.43 -13.57 9.07
CA GLN A 392 17.90 -14.12 7.80
C GLN A 392 17.92 -13.07 6.69
N VAL A 393 16.84 -12.35 6.49
CA VAL A 393 16.71 -11.41 5.38
C VAL A 393 17.62 -10.19 5.56
N LEU A 394 17.68 -9.64 6.77
CA LEU A 394 18.51 -8.48 7.07
C LEU A 394 20.04 -8.79 7.03
N SER A 395 20.41 -10.07 7.10
CA SER A 395 21.80 -10.49 6.90
C SER A 395 22.28 -10.44 5.44
N GLN A 396 21.43 -10.04 4.48
CA GLN A 396 21.77 -9.98 3.05
C GLN A 396 22.33 -8.62 2.60
N VAL A 397 22.34 -7.62 3.48
CA VAL A 397 22.87 -6.28 3.17
C VAL A 397 24.35 -6.15 3.55
N ASP A 398 25.05 -5.16 2.99
CA ASP A 398 26.48 -4.96 3.26
C ASP A 398 26.74 -4.14 4.52
N ALA A 399 25.82 -3.26 4.88
CA ALA A 399 25.82 -2.54 6.16
C ALA A 399 24.38 -2.35 6.63
N LEU A 400 24.15 -2.51 7.93
CA LEU A 400 22.83 -2.44 8.54
C LEU A 400 22.83 -1.50 9.73
N VAL A 401 21.96 -0.50 9.69
CA VAL A 401 21.61 0.35 10.82
C VAL A 401 20.19 -0.01 11.25
N MET A 402 20.01 -0.36 12.53
CA MET A 402 18.77 -0.85 13.11
C MET A 402 18.21 0.17 14.10
N LEU A 403 17.01 0.66 13.84
CA LEU A 403 16.27 1.51 14.77
C LEU A 403 15.47 0.69 15.78
N ASP A 404 14.97 1.33 16.84
CA ASP A 404 14.03 0.70 17.75
C ASP A 404 12.76 0.24 17.05
N VAL A 405 12.14 -0.82 17.59
CA VAL A 405 10.83 -1.30 17.10
C VAL A 405 9.81 -0.17 17.23
N TYR A 406 9.15 0.14 16.13
CA TYR A 406 7.99 1.01 16.16
C TYR A 406 6.81 0.24 16.74
N SER A 407 6.35 0.62 17.92
CA SER A 407 5.38 -0.17 18.71
C SER A 407 3.99 -0.25 18.09
N ALA A 408 3.58 0.77 17.33
CA ALA A 408 2.20 0.89 16.80
C ALA A 408 1.11 0.67 17.87
N GLY A 409 1.38 1.12 19.12
CA GLY A 409 0.48 0.99 20.26
C GLY A 409 0.65 -0.30 21.07
N GLU A 410 1.49 -1.24 20.64
CA GLU A 410 1.76 -2.48 21.39
C GLU A 410 2.69 -2.22 22.59
N GLN A 411 2.55 -3.05 23.61
CA GLN A 411 3.48 -3.09 24.73
C GLN A 411 4.77 -3.85 24.33
N PRO A 412 5.93 -3.47 24.86
CA PRO A 412 7.18 -4.19 24.62
C PRO A 412 7.09 -5.68 25.00
N ILE A 413 7.63 -6.54 24.13
CA ILE A 413 7.73 -7.99 24.35
C ILE A 413 9.21 -8.35 24.56
N ALA A 414 9.52 -9.00 25.67
CA ALA A 414 10.87 -9.42 26.00
C ALA A 414 11.46 -10.33 24.90
N GLY A 415 12.64 -9.98 24.39
CA GLY A 415 13.32 -10.72 23.34
C GLY A 415 12.86 -10.38 21.91
N ALA A 416 11.81 -9.61 21.74
CA ALA A 416 11.30 -9.14 20.44
C ALA A 416 11.70 -7.68 20.15
N ASP A 417 12.87 -7.29 20.61
CA ASP A 417 13.43 -5.94 20.45
C ASP A 417 14.57 -5.92 19.40
N SER A 418 14.88 -4.72 18.93
CA SER A 418 15.91 -4.51 17.91
C SER A 418 17.31 -4.91 18.37
N ARG A 419 17.62 -4.82 19.67
CA ARG A 419 18.94 -5.26 20.21
C ARG A 419 19.07 -6.77 20.16
N SER A 420 18.01 -7.50 20.49
CA SER A 420 17.96 -8.96 20.39
C SER A 420 18.10 -9.40 18.93
N LEU A 421 17.43 -8.71 18.00
CA LEU A 421 17.52 -8.96 16.57
C LEU A 421 18.96 -8.68 16.04
N CYS A 422 19.58 -7.55 16.42
CA CYS A 422 20.98 -7.26 16.08
C CYS A 422 21.93 -8.33 16.59
N ARG A 423 21.72 -8.86 17.81
CA ARG A 423 22.54 -9.95 18.35
C ARG A 423 22.41 -11.23 17.52
N SER A 424 21.19 -11.58 17.10
CA SER A 424 20.93 -12.75 16.25
C SER A 424 21.59 -12.59 14.88
N ILE A 425 21.47 -11.41 14.26
CA ILE A 425 22.09 -11.11 12.95
C ILE A 425 23.62 -11.19 13.06
N ARG A 426 24.22 -10.61 14.10
CA ARG A 426 25.67 -10.65 14.34
C ARG A 426 26.18 -12.07 14.48
N ASN A 427 25.43 -12.94 15.18
CA ASN A 427 25.79 -14.34 15.34
C ASN A 427 25.80 -15.13 14.02
N ARG A 428 25.09 -14.65 12.97
CA ARG A 428 25.13 -15.22 11.62
C ARG A 428 26.41 -14.86 10.86
N GLY A 429 27.18 -13.87 11.32
CA GLY A 429 28.51 -13.53 10.85
C GLY A 429 28.60 -12.90 9.46
N LYS A 430 27.48 -12.49 8.85
CA LYS A 430 27.44 -11.89 7.51
C LYS A 430 27.51 -10.36 7.53
N VAL A 431 26.88 -9.73 8.50
CA VAL A 431 26.86 -8.28 8.71
C VAL A 431 26.88 -7.99 10.21
N ASP A 432 27.56 -6.92 10.61
CA ASP A 432 27.55 -6.43 11.99
C ASP A 432 26.61 -5.23 12.10
N PRO A 433 25.40 -5.40 12.63
CA PRO A 433 24.40 -4.34 12.67
C PRO A 433 24.74 -3.30 13.74
N ILE A 434 24.54 -2.03 13.40
CA ILE A 434 24.65 -0.88 14.30
C ILE A 434 23.26 -0.55 14.83
N TYR A 435 23.06 -0.68 16.14
CA TYR A 435 21.80 -0.32 16.77
C TYR A 435 21.77 1.15 17.17
N VAL A 436 20.67 1.83 16.85
CA VAL A 436 20.46 3.26 17.14
C VAL A 436 19.08 3.44 17.78
N SER A 437 19.06 3.84 19.06
CA SER A 437 17.81 4.15 19.79
C SER A 437 17.39 5.62 19.67
N ASP A 438 18.35 6.52 19.53
CA ASP A 438 18.11 7.94 19.39
C ASP A 438 18.07 8.32 17.91
N LEU A 439 16.89 8.71 17.42
CA LEU A 439 16.69 9.04 16.02
C LEU A 439 17.45 10.29 15.58
N ASP A 440 17.78 11.18 16.51
CA ASP A 440 18.53 12.41 16.22
C ASP A 440 20.00 12.14 15.90
N LEU A 441 20.53 10.97 16.34
CA LEU A 441 21.89 10.53 16.01
C LEU A 441 22.01 9.87 14.63
N VAL A 442 20.90 9.56 13.97
CA VAL A 442 20.93 8.84 12.69
C VAL A 442 21.73 9.59 11.62
N PRO A 443 21.61 10.90 11.41
CA PRO A 443 22.39 11.60 10.38
C PRO A 443 23.91 11.51 10.61
N GLU A 444 24.36 11.60 11.85
CA GLU A 444 25.80 11.50 12.18
C GLU A 444 26.34 10.10 11.95
N ILE A 445 25.61 9.08 12.39
CA ILE A 445 25.95 7.68 12.19
C ILE A 445 25.98 7.35 10.69
N MET A 446 24.99 7.78 9.94
CA MET A 446 24.97 7.58 8.49
C MET A 446 26.15 8.23 7.79
N LYS A 447 26.60 9.42 8.26
CA LYS A 447 27.78 10.12 7.74
C LYS A 447 29.10 9.35 7.94
N GLU A 448 29.16 8.54 9.00
CA GLU A 448 30.35 7.69 9.26
C GLU A 448 30.34 6.41 8.42
N ILE A 449 29.15 5.86 8.13
CA ILE A 449 28.98 4.57 7.46
C ILE A 449 28.99 4.71 5.94
N LEU A 450 28.35 5.75 5.41
CA LEU A 450 28.14 5.94 3.98
C LEU A 450 29.44 6.21 3.22
N GLN A 451 29.56 5.60 2.06
CA GLN A 451 30.67 5.75 1.13
C GLN A 451 30.13 6.14 -0.26
N GLY A 452 30.95 6.84 -1.02
CA GLY A 452 30.57 7.15 -2.41
C GLY A 452 30.41 5.88 -3.25
N GLY A 453 29.28 5.76 -3.92
CA GLY A 453 28.85 4.58 -4.68
C GLY A 453 27.79 3.73 -3.96
N ASP A 454 27.40 4.07 -2.73
CA ASP A 454 26.39 3.33 -1.98
C ASP A 454 24.97 3.49 -2.55
N LEU A 455 24.16 2.44 -2.32
CA LEU A 455 22.72 2.53 -2.33
C LEU A 455 22.23 2.51 -0.87
N LEU A 456 21.69 3.62 -0.41
CA LEU A 456 21.04 3.73 0.90
C LEU A 456 19.57 3.38 0.77
N LEU A 457 19.17 2.27 1.39
CA LEU A 457 17.79 1.82 1.49
C LEU A 457 17.25 2.13 2.90
N THR A 458 16.26 3.01 3.00
CA THR A 458 15.49 3.21 4.23
C THR A 458 14.23 2.37 4.16
N GLN A 459 13.97 1.52 5.16
CA GLN A 459 12.83 0.60 5.08
C GLN A 459 12.11 0.40 6.41
N GLY A 460 10.76 0.36 6.35
CA GLY A 460 9.86 0.11 7.48
C GLY A 460 8.61 0.99 7.47
N ALA A 461 7.56 0.55 8.18
CA ALA A 461 6.26 1.24 8.23
C ALA A 461 6.18 2.38 9.26
N GLY A 462 7.16 2.51 10.14
CA GLY A 462 7.18 3.50 11.23
C GLY A 462 7.78 4.85 10.87
N SER A 463 8.50 5.45 11.84
CA SER A 463 9.09 6.78 11.73
C SER A 463 10.27 6.87 10.74
N VAL A 464 10.80 5.74 10.28
CA VAL A 464 11.92 5.69 9.33
C VAL A 464 11.65 6.49 8.04
N GLY A 465 10.42 6.51 7.54
CA GLY A 465 10.08 7.32 6.36
C GLY A 465 10.13 8.83 6.59
N ARG A 466 9.94 9.31 7.83
CA ARG A 466 10.19 10.71 8.21
C ARG A 466 11.69 10.99 8.23
N ILE A 467 12.47 10.07 8.79
CA ILE A 467 13.93 10.15 8.83
C ILE A 467 14.50 10.18 7.40
N ALA A 468 13.99 9.33 6.50
CA ALA A 468 14.39 9.32 5.10
C ALA A 468 14.28 10.73 4.46
N ARG A 469 13.15 11.41 4.66
CA ARG A 469 12.95 12.78 4.16
C ARG A 469 13.84 13.81 4.85
N GLN A 470 14.11 13.66 6.14
CA GLN A 470 15.06 14.53 6.86
C GLN A 470 16.49 14.37 6.33
N LEU A 471 16.90 13.15 6.02
CA LEU A 471 18.22 12.87 5.44
C LEU A 471 18.40 13.54 4.08
N THR A 472 17.38 13.55 3.21
CA THR A 472 17.47 14.23 1.91
C THR A 472 17.62 15.74 2.01
N GLY A 473 17.06 16.38 3.05
CA GLY A 473 17.18 17.81 3.33
C GLY A 473 18.40 18.19 4.18
N SER A 474 19.15 17.21 4.67
CA SER A 474 20.28 17.44 5.59
C SER A 474 21.58 17.71 4.84
N GLN A 475 22.59 18.27 5.55
CA GLN A 475 23.96 18.42 5.05
C GLN A 475 24.72 17.08 4.93
N LEU A 476 24.05 15.94 5.11
CA LEU A 476 24.64 14.60 5.03
C LEU A 476 25.37 14.39 3.69
N PHE A 477 24.75 14.85 2.60
CA PHE A 477 25.28 14.70 1.24
C PHE A 477 26.16 15.86 0.77
N SER A 478 26.37 16.89 1.59
CA SER A 478 27.21 18.04 1.25
C SER A 478 28.71 17.84 1.49
N LYS A 479 29.14 16.66 1.87
CA LYS A 479 30.57 16.28 1.95
C LYS A 479 31.18 16.08 0.56
N GLY A 480 31.53 17.19 -0.11
CA GLY A 480 32.20 17.07 -1.41
C GLY A 480 32.62 18.39 -2.04
N VAL A 481 32.58 19.49 -1.30
CA VAL A 481 33.16 20.77 -1.74
C VAL A 481 34.13 21.22 -0.63
N LEU A 482 35.31 20.70 -0.62
CA LEU A 482 36.57 21.30 -0.12
C LEU A 482 37.66 21.03 -1.12
#